data_73deb2a7aabdbb4338cb4ad9076dce69
#
_entry.id   73deb2a7aabdbb4338cb4ad9076dce69
#
_cell.length_a   1.000
_cell.length_b   1.000
_cell.length_c   1.000
_cell.angle_alpha   90.00
_cell.angle_beta   90.00
_cell.angle_gamma   90.00
#
_symmetry.space_group_name_H-M   'P 1'
#
loop_
_entity.id
_entity.type
_entity.pdbx_description
1 polymer ?
#
loop_
_entity_poly.entity_id
_entity_poly.type
_entity_poly.pdbx_seq_one_letter_code
_entity_poly.pdbx_strand_id
1 'polypeptide(L)'
;LAWGRVERRLPVVRRFEVPVARPVPEVTILQISDLHLFPGQEFLVEFLRRVAATERFDVVASTGDNFGGPDGAELVREAYAPFLDRPGFFVLGSNDYYSPVRKNWGRYLTRSKGPRPRVVPDLPWTAMTRMMADAGWVDLSNRTGDLEVPGVGALSLLGTDDAHIHRDRYVDPAPSWEREG
;
A
#
# COMPACT_ATOMS: atom_id res chain seq x y z
N LEU A 1 -9.74 26.32 -2.34
CA LEU A 1 -9.43 25.64 -1.05
C LEU A 1 -10.62 24.90 -0.43
N ALA A 2 -11.88 25.41 -0.54
CA ALA A 2 -13.05 24.74 0.00
C ALA A 2 -13.40 23.43 -0.73
N TRP A 3 -13.31 23.41 -2.07
CA TRP A 3 -13.62 22.23 -2.89
C TRP A 3 -12.69 21.06 -2.58
N GLY A 4 -11.40 21.23 -2.48
CA GLY A 4 -10.47 20.14 -2.15
C GLY A 4 -10.68 19.53 -0.76
N ARG A 5 -11.31 20.27 0.18
CA ARG A 5 -11.73 19.71 1.48
C ARG A 5 -12.96 18.81 1.37
N VAL A 6 -13.84 19.09 0.42
CA VAL A 6 -15.01 18.26 0.14
C VAL A 6 -14.59 17.02 -0.66
N GLU A 7 -13.81 17.21 -1.72
CA GLU A 7 -13.37 16.16 -2.64
C GLU A 7 -12.62 15.04 -1.91
N ARG A 8 -11.71 15.38 -0.99
CA ARG A 8 -10.99 14.35 -0.22
C ARG A 8 -11.88 13.49 0.69
N ARG A 9 -13.14 13.90 0.92
CA ARG A 9 -14.13 13.14 1.70
C ARG A 9 -15.09 12.32 0.83
N LEU A 10 -14.84 12.31 -0.48
CA LEU A 10 -15.64 11.57 -1.46
C LEU A 10 -14.75 10.54 -2.16
N PRO A 11 -14.30 9.50 -1.46
CA PRO A 11 -13.49 8.46 -2.06
C PRO A 11 -14.30 7.69 -3.10
N VAL A 12 -13.65 7.29 -4.19
CA VAL A 12 -14.27 6.56 -5.31
C VAL A 12 -13.42 5.37 -5.70
N VAL A 13 -14.06 4.29 -6.12
CA VAL A 13 -13.40 3.17 -6.78
C VAL A 13 -13.16 3.53 -8.23
N ARG A 14 -11.93 3.39 -8.70
CA ARG A 14 -11.56 3.51 -10.12
C ARG A 14 -11.22 2.14 -10.67
N ARG A 15 -11.68 1.84 -11.87
CA ARG A 15 -11.42 0.58 -12.54
C ARG A 15 -10.60 0.83 -13.80
N PHE A 16 -9.59 -0.01 -13.99
CA PHE A 16 -8.71 0.02 -15.15
C PHE A 16 -8.58 -1.40 -15.68
N GLU A 17 -8.62 -1.56 -16.97
CA GLU A 17 -8.30 -2.80 -17.65
C GLU A 17 -6.87 -2.71 -18.18
N VAL A 18 -6.06 -3.70 -17.84
CA VAL A 18 -4.65 -3.77 -18.27
C VAL A 18 -4.52 -4.97 -19.20
N PRO A 19 -4.49 -4.76 -20.53
CA PRO A 19 -4.30 -5.85 -21.47
C PRO A 19 -2.88 -6.40 -21.33
N VAL A 20 -2.75 -7.72 -21.30
CA VAL A 20 -1.46 -8.42 -21.30
C VAL A 20 -1.24 -9.12 -22.63
N ALA A 21 0.03 -9.19 -23.06
CA ALA A 21 0.38 -9.71 -24.38
C ALA A 21 0.22 -11.24 -24.53
N ARG A 22 0.07 -11.95 -23.41
CA ARG A 22 -0.07 -13.42 -23.37
C ARG A 22 -1.45 -13.80 -22.82
N PRO A 23 -2.03 -14.94 -23.28
CA PRO A 23 -3.23 -15.46 -22.68
C PRO A 23 -2.93 -15.93 -21.25
N VAL A 24 -3.45 -15.22 -20.27
CA VAL A 24 -3.38 -15.55 -18.85
C VAL A 24 -4.80 -15.55 -18.29
N PRO A 25 -5.09 -16.27 -17.21
CA PRO A 25 -6.36 -16.13 -16.52
C PRO A 25 -6.60 -14.68 -16.13
N GLU A 26 -7.84 -14.21 -16.27
CA GLU A 26 -8.23 -12.89 -15.78
C GLU A 26 -8.08 -12.83 -14.27
N VAL A 27 -7.45 -11.79 -13.77
CA VAL A 27 -7.30 -11.54 -12.34
C VAL A 27 -7.67 -10.10 -12.03
N THR A 28 -8.53 -9.91 -11.03
CA THR A 28 -8.92 -8.59 -10.55
C THR A 28 -8.16 -8.25 -9.27
N ILE A 29 -7.37 -7.19 -9.33
CA ILE A 29 -6.56 -6.72 -8.20
C ILE A 29 -7.18 -5.45 -7.61
N LEU A 30 -7.53 -5.49 -6.32
CA LEU A 30 -7.90 -4.30 -5.57
C LEU A 30 -6.63 -3.65 -5.01
N GLN A 31 -6.24 -2.51 -5.56
CA GLN A 31 -5.14 -1.72 -5.01
C GLN A 31 -5.63 -0.73 -3.97
N ILE A 32 -4.99 -0.75 -2.81
CA ILE A 32 -5.16 0.20 -1.71
C ILE A 32 -3.81 0.90 -1.47
N SER A 33 -3.80 2.22 -1.57
CA SER A 33 -2.58 3.04 -1.47
C SER A 33 -2.86 4.37 -0.80
N ASP A 34 -1.84 4.95 -0.15
CA ASP A 34 -1.83 6.34 0.31
C ASP A 34 -3.02 6.71 1.22
N LEU A 35 -3.40 5.82 2.10
CA LEU A 35 -4.53 6.04 3.03
C LEU A 35 -4.26 7.18 4.00
N HIS A 36 -3.00 7.33 4.46
CA HIS A 36 -2.58 8.37 5.41
C HIS A 36 -3.54 8.53 6.60
N LEU A 37 -3.95 7.41 7.20
CA LEU A 37 -4.99 7.38 8.23
C LEU A 37 -4.54 8.04 9.54
N PHE A 38 -5.38 8.89 10.06
CA PHE A 38 -5.28 9.54 11.36
C PHE A 38 -6.70 9.79 11.93
N PRO A 39 -6.87 10.02 13.25
CA PRO A 39 -8.17 10.26 13.85
C PRO A 39 -9.00 11.33 13.12
N GLY A 40 -10.28 11.04 12.85
CA GLY A 40 -11.17 11.87 12.05
C GLY A 40 -11.30 11.44 10.58
N GLN A 41 -10.72 10.31 10.21
CA GLN A 41 -10.85 9.73 8.87
C GLN A 41 -11.62 8.39 8.86
N GLU A 42 -12.45 8.16 9.84
CA GLU A 42 -13.30 6.97 9.98
C GLU A 42 -14.16 6.73 8.73
N PHE A 43 -14.48 7.80 7.98
CA PHE A 43 -15.22 7.72 6.72
C PHE A 43 -14.45 6.91 5.64
N LEU A 44 -13.11 6.89 5.66
CA LEU A 44 -12.31 6.06 4.76
C LEU A 44 -12.39 4.59 5.15
N VAL A 45 -12.36 4.29 6.44
CA VAL A 45 -12.56 2.92 6.95
C VAL A 45 -13.93 2.40 6.54
N GLU A 46 -14.97 3.21 6.70
CA GLU A 46 -16.33 2.85 6.28
C GLU A 46 -16.46 2.69 4.77
N PHE A 47 -15.77 3.53 4.00
CA PHE A 47 -15.68 3.36 2.54
C PHE A 47 -15.04 2.02 2.17
N LEU A 48 -13.90 1.67 2.79
CA LEU A 48 -13.20 0.41 2.53
C LEU A 48 -14.05 -0.81 2.93
N ARG A 49 -14.78 -0.74 4.04
CA ARG A 49 -15.75 -1.79 4.42
C ARG A 49 -16.81 -2.01 3.34
N ARG A 50 -17.34 -0.91 2.77
CA ARG A 50 -18.30 -1.00 1.65
C ARG A 50 -17.65 -1.60 0.41
N VAL A 51 -16.43 -1.19 0.07
CA VAL A 51 -15.67 -1.77 -1.06
C VAL A 51 -15.52 -3.28 -0.87
N ALA A 52 -15.10 -3.74 0.31
CA ALA A 52 -14.97 -5.17 0.59
C ALA A 52 -16.30 -5.94 0.44
N ALA A 53 -17.42 -5.30 0.77
CA ALA A 53 -18.75 -5.92 0.69
C ALA A 53 -19.38 -5.90 -0.73
N THR A 54 -19.01 -4.93 -1.56
CA THR A 54 -19.70 -4.68 -2.85
C THR A 54 -18.85 -4.95 -4.08
N GLU A 55 -17.52 -4.84 -3.99
CA GLU A 55 -16.63 -5.06 -5.12
C GLU A 55 -16.17 -6.52 -5.19
N ARG A 56 -15.92 -6.99 -6.43
CA ARG A 56 -15.33 -8.31 -6.68
C ARG A 56 -13.87 -8.12 -7.03
N PHE A 57 -13.02 -8.84 -6.35
CA PHE A 57 -11.57 -8.89 -6.58
C PHE A 57 -11.02 -10.22 -6.09
N ASP A 58 -9.95 -10.66 -6.70
CA ASP A 58 -9.27 -11.92 -6.41
C ASP A 58 -8.10 -11.70 -5.45
N VAL A 59 -7.45 -10.54 -5.55
CA VAL A 59 -6.22 -10.20 -4.81
C VAL A 59 -6.29 -8.80 -4.28
N VAL A 60 -5.71 -8.55 -3.11
CA VAL A 60 -5.53 -7.21 -2.55
C VAL A 60 -4.06 -6.81 -2.60
N ALA A 61 -3.78 -5.63 -3.12
CA ALA A 61 -2.45 -5.04 -3.16
C ALA A 61 -2.39 -3.79 -2.28
N SER A 62 -1.61 -3.83 -1.20
CA SER A 62 -1.29 -2.63 -0.42
C SER A 62 0.02 -2.05 -0.90
N THR A 63 0.00 -0.83 -1.41
CA THR A 63 1.20 -0.19 -1.99
C THR A 63 1.78 0.93 -1.12
N GLY A 64 1.49 0.88 0.19
CA GLY A 64 2.15 1.70 1.21
C GLY A 64 1.47 3.03 1.51
N ASP A 65 2.12 3.80 2.35
CA ASP A 65 1.70 5.11 2.85
C ASP A 65 0.36 5.08 3.62
N ASN A 66 0.24 4.11 4.52
CA ASN A 66 -1.00 3.84 5.25
C ASN A 66 -1.22 4.78 6.44
N PHE A 67 -0.14 5.21 7.11
CA PHE A 67 -0.24 6.03 8.32
C PHE A 67 -0.19 7.53 8.03
N GLY A 68 -1.12 8.29 8.58
CA GLY A 68 -1.06 9.74 8.67
C GLY A 68 -0.37 10.24 9.95
N GLY A 69 -0.09 9.32 10.88
CA GLY A 69 0.57 9.56 12.15
C GLY A 69 0.48 8.35 13.08
N PRO A 70 1.17 8.36 14.23
CA PRO A 70 1.16 7.22 15.15
C PRO A 70 -0.24 6.89 15.70
N ASP A 71 -1.10 7.88 15.83
CA ASP A 71 -2.47 7.72 16.33
C ASP A 71 -3.41 7.08 15.30
N GLY A 72 -2.94 6.86 14.05
CA GLY A 72 -3.71 6.22 12.99
C GLY A 72 -3.70 4.69 13.02
N ALA A 73 -2.92 4.07 13.91
CA ALA A 73 -2.68 2.63 13.91
C ALA A 73 -3.97 1.79 13.99
N GLU A 74 -4.90 2.19 14.84
CA GLU A 74 -6.17 1.49 14.97
C GLU A 74 -7.02 1.60 13.71
N LEU A 75 -7.08 2.79 13.10
CA LEU A 75 -7.79 2.97 11.83
C LEU A 75 -7.17 2.15 10.69
N VAL A 76 -5.85 2.02 10.64
CA VAL A 76 -5.16 1.15 9.66
C VAL A 76 -5.58 -0.30 9.89
N ARG A 77 -5.59 -0.77 11.12
CA ARG A 77 -6.04 -2.12 11.47
C ARG A 77 -7.49 -2.35 11.03
N GLU A 78 -8.38 -1.41 11.33
CA GLU A 78 -9.79 -1.48 10.94
C GLU A 78 -10.00 -1.41 9.43
N ALA A 79 -9.21 -0.61 8.73
CA ALA A 79 -9.29 -0.43 7.28
C ALA A 79 -8.94 -1.72 6.53
N TYR A 80 -7.95 -2.46 7.00
CA TYR A 80 -7.52 -3.71 6.36
C TYR A 80 -8.29 -4.94 6.84
N ALA A 81 -8.91 -4.93 8.03
CA ALA A 81 -9.61 -6.07 8.60
C ALA A 81 -10.57 -6.79 7.64
N PRO A 82 -11.39 -6.10 6.81
CA PRO A 82 -12.33 -6.77 5.91
C PRO A 82 -11.68 -7.43 4.69
N PHE A 83 -10.35 -7.30 4.50
CA PHE A 83 -9.61 -7.83 3.36
C PHE A 83 -8.66 -8.96 3.73
N LEU A 84 -8.40 -9.18 5.02
CA LEU A 84 -7.38 -10.12 5.48
C LEU A 84 -7.72 -11.60 5.24
N ASP A 85 -8.94 -11.91 4.88
CA ASP A 85 -9.38 -13.25 4.46
C ASP A 85 -9.15 -13.54 2.97
N ARG A 86 -8.61 -12.57 2.23
CA ARG A 86 -8.32 -12.65 0.79
C ARG A 86 -6.84 -12.78 0.53
N PRO A 87 -6.44 -13.42 -0.59
CA PRO A 87 -5.05 -13.36 -1.04
C PRO A 87 -4.58 -11.93 -1.17
N GLY A 88 -3.39 -11.63 -0.67
CA GLY A 88 -2.88 -10.27 -0.74
C GLY A 88 -1.37 -10.18 -0.68
N PHE A 89 -0.86 -9.03 -1.06
CA PHE A 89 0.54 -8.68 -0.92
C PHE A 89 0.69 -7.21 -0.55
N PHE A 90 1.85 -6.86 -0.05
CA PHE A 90 2.13 -5.47 0.32
C PHE A 90 3.58 -5.08 0.08
N VAL A 91 3.77 -3.78 -0.12
CA VAL A 91 5.03 -3.05 0.02
C VAL A 91 4.81 -1.87 0.95
N LEU A 92 5.89 -1.30 1.47
CA LEU A 92 5.83 -0.19 2.41
C LEU A 92 6.21 1.12 1.72
N GLY A 93 5.58 2.21 2.15
CA GLY A 93 5.91 3.57 1.77
C GLY A 93 6.57 4.35 2.90
N SER A 94 7.03 5.57 2.62
CA SER A 94 7.71 6.43 3.60
C SER A 94 6.87 6.72 4.84
N ASN A 95 5.55 6.87 4.66
CA ASN A 95 4.60 7.12 5.74
C ASN A 95 4.06 5.83 6.39
N ASP A 96 4.74 4.72 6.16
CA ASP A 96 4.63 3.53 7.02
C ASP A 96 5.75 3.52 8.07
N TYR A 97 6.91 4.07 7.74
CA TYR A 97 8.06 4.16 8.64
C TYR A 97 8.11 5.44 9.45
N TYR A 98 7.80 6.60 8.84
CA TYR A 98 8.08 7.92 9.41
C TYR A 98 6.85 8.81 9.44
N SER A 99 6.57 9.38 10.60
CA SER A 99 5.49 10.36 10.75
C SER A 99 5.68 11.56 9.81
N PRO A 100 4.60 12.09 9.21
CA PRO A 100 4.68 13.28 8.37
C PRO A 100 5.28 14.46 9.12
N VAL A 101 6.25 15.14 8.52
CA VAL A 101 6.82 16.38 9.08
C VAL A 101 6.01 17.56 8.58
N ARG A 102 5.58 18.46 9.47
CA ARG A 102 4.99 19.74 9.06
C ARG A 102 5.99 20.51 8.20
N LYS A 103 5.68 20.63 6.91
CA LYS A 103 6.50 21.41 5.98
C LYS A 103 6.29 22.89 6.25
N ASN A 104 7.36 23.62 6.56
CA ASN A 104 7.31 25.08 6.63
C ASN A 104 7.22 25.61 5.19
N TRP A 105 6.10 26.21 4.82
CA TRP A 105 5.83 26.76 3.48
C TRP A 105 6.85 27.81 3.04
N GLY A 106 7.42 28.60 3.99
CA GLY A 106 8.47 29.58 3.72
C GLY A 106 9.78 28.97 3.19
N ARG A 107 9.94 27.68 3.28
CA ARG A 107 11.13 26.94 2.87
C ARG A 107 11.30 26.85 1.35
N TYR A 108 10.21 26.90 0.60
CA TYR A 108 10.25 26.96 -0.87
C TYR A 108 10.82 28.30 -1.38
N LEU A 109 10.83 29.32 -0.52
CA LEU A 109 11.37 30.66 -0.82
C LEU A 109 12.85 30.82 -0.37
N THR A 110 13.38 29.87 0.39
CA THR A 110 14.75 29.91 0.90
C THR A 110 15.51 28.65 0.46
N ARG A 111 16.76 28.79 -0.03
CA ARG A 111 17.65 27.66 -0.37
C ARG A 111 18.15 26.89 0.86
N SER A 112 17.33 26.70 1.89
CA SER A 112 17.78 25.98 3.08
C SER A 112 17.88 24.48 2.81
N LYS A 113 18.96 23.84 3.27
CA LYS A 113 19.14 22.40 3.23
C LYS A 113 17.96 21.71 3.92
N GLY A 114 17.46 20.63 3.32
CA GLY A 114 16.39 19.80 3.86
C GLY A 114 16.62 19.35 5.31
N PRO A 115 15.57 18.89 6.04
CA PRO A 115 15.78 18.21 7.33
C PRO A 115 16.75 17.06 7.11
N ARG A 116 17.51 16.73 8.15
CA ARG A 116 18.33 15.52 8.14
C ARG A 116 17.45 14.30 7.89
N PRO A 117 17.92 13.30 7.10
CA PRO A 117 17.19 12.08 6.93
C PRO A 117 16.86 11.46 8.30
N ARG A 118 15.62 11.03 8.49
CA ARG A 118 15.25 10.26 9.67
C ARG A 118 15.85 8.87 9.53
N VAL A 119 16.51 8.40 10.56
CA VAL A 119 17.20 7.10 10.57
C VAL A 119 16.38 6.05 11.32
N VAL A 120 15.60 6.49 12.31
CA VAL A 120 14.80 5.59 13.16
C VAL A 120 13.33 5.75 12.84
N PRO A 121 12.65 4.67 12.38
CA PRO A 121 11.22 4.65 12.20
C PRO A 121 10.47 4.97 13.51
N ASP A 122 9.43 5.80 13.42
CA ASP A 122 8.62 6.24 14.56
C ASP A 122 7.13 5.86 14.44
N LEU A 123 6.76 5.13 13.36
CA LEU A 123 5.42 4.60 13.16
C LEU A 123 5.37 3.09 13.46
N PRO A 124 4.19 2.53 13.80
CA PRO A 124 4.05 1.14 14.20
C PRO A 124 3.97 0.17 13.00
N TRP A 125 4.81 0.36 11.97
CA TRP A 125 4.83 -0.43 10.74
C TRP A 125 5.00 -1.93 10.99
N THR A 126 5.77 -2.32 12.01
CA THR A 126 6.00 -3.73 12.33
C THR A 126 4.73 -4.44 12.83
N ALA A 127 3.83 -3.72 13.49
CA ALA A 127 2.54 -4.28 13.91
C ALA A 127 1.62 -4.49 12.69
N MET A 128 1.62 -3.55 11.76
CA MET A 128 0.86 -3.64 10.51
C MET A 128 1.38 -4.80 9.64
N THR A 129 2.69 -4.87 9.39
CA THR A 129 3.27 -5.94 8.57
C THR A 129 3.05 -7.31 9.18
N ARG A 130 3.12 -7.43 10.52
CA ARG A 130 2.79 -8.68 11.21
C ARG A 130 1.32 -9.05 10.99
N MET A 131 0.40 -8.13 11.17
CA MET A 131 -1.04 -8.36 10.94
C MET A 131 -1.30 -8.90 9.52
N MET A 132 -0.69 -8.29 8.50
CA MET A 132 -0.81 -8.73 7.11
C MET A 132 -0.16 -10.10 6.88
N ALA A 133 1.04 -10.31 7.41
CA ALA A 133 1.75 -11.59 7.28
C ALA A 133 1.03 -12.74 8.01
N ASP A 134 0.49 -12.49 9.19
CA ASP A 134 -0.31 -13.47 9.95
C ASP A 134 -1.59 -13.88 9.20
N ALA A 135 -2.10 -12.98 8.35
CA ALA A 135 -3.22 -13.25 7.43
C ALA A 135 -2.79 -13.97 6.13
N GLY A 136 -1.50 -14.25 5.95
CA GLY A 136 -0.95 -14.92 4.77
C GLY A 136 -0.60 -14.00 3.61
N TRP A 137 -0.61 -12.69 3.81
CA TRP A 137 -0.19 -11.74 2.77
C TRP A 137 1.32 -11.77 2.56
N VAL A 138 1.75 -11.63 1.31
CA VAL A 138 3.16 -11.67 0.92
C VAL A 138 3.79 -10.28 1.06
N ASP A 139 4.84 -10.17 1.89
CA ASP A 139 5.67 -8.97 1.97
C ASP A 139 6.62 -8.93 0.78
N LEU A 140 6.47 -7.93 -0.07
CA LEU A 140 7.29 -7.70 -1.26
C LEU A 140 8.28 -6.55 -1.11
N SER A 141 8.52 -6.05 0.11
CA SER A 141 9.48 -4.96 0.34
C SER A 141 10.91 -5.43 0.02
N ASN A 142 11.41 -5.09 -1.17
CA ASN A 142 12.71 -5.52 -1.75
C ASN A 142 12.85 -7.04 -1.90
N ARG A 143 11.81 -7.72 -2.35
CA ARG A 143 11.87 -9.17 -2.57
C ARG A 143 10.89 -9.65 -3.63
N THR A 144 11.09 -10.88 -4.05
CA THR A 144 10.11 -11.65 -4.81
C THR A 144 9.28 -12.51 -3.87
N GLY A 145 8.12 -12.96 -4.35
CA GLY A 145 7.27 -13.91 -3.64
C GLY A 145 6.22 -14.49 -4.58
N ASP A 146 5.68 -15.62 -4.20
CA ASP A 146 4.59 -16.26 -4.92
C ASP A 146 3.31 -16.18 -4.09
N LEU A 147 2.19 -15.95 -4.75
CA LEU A 147 0.87 -15.85 -4.15
C LEU A 147 -0.08 -16.81 -4.87
N GLU A 148 -0.62 -17.78 -4.17
CA GLU A 148 -1.67 -18.65 -4.69
C GLU A 148 -3.01 -17.93 -4.67
N VAL A 149 -3.65 -17.84 -5.85
CA VAL A 149 -4.93 -17.17 -6.02
C VAL A 149 -5.97 -18.19 -6.46
N PRO A 150 -7.01 -18.46 -5.65
CA PRO A 150 -8.05 -19.43 -5.98
C PRO A 150 -8.69 -19.16 -7.34
N GLY A 151 -8.72 -20.16 -8.21
CA GLY A 151 -9.29 -20.07 -9.56
C GLY A 151 -8.39 -19.40 -10.61
N VAL A 152 -7.28 -18.81 -10.21
CA VAL A 152 -6.28 -18.16 -11.09
C VAL A 152 -5.00 -18.99 -11.14
N GLY A 153 -4.49 -19.42 -9.98
CA GLY A 153 -3.21 -20.12 -9.83
C GLY A 153 -2.16 -19.26 -9.14
N ALA A 154 -0.90 -19.65 -9.26
CA ALA A 154 0.23 -18.93 -8.65
C ALA A 154 0.56 -17.67 -9.43
N LEU A 155 0.64 -16.56 -8.72
CA LEU A 155 1.17 -15.30 -9.21
C LEU A 155 2.59 -15.11 -8.66
N SER A 156 3.57 -14.98 -9.55
CA SER A 156 4.93 -14.61 -9.16
C SER A 156 5.04 -13.09 -9.12
N LEU A 157 5.43 -12.56 -7.98
CA LEU A 157 5.39 -11.14 -7.66
C LEU A 157 6.79 -10.62 -7.34
N LEU A 158 7.03 -9.37 -7.68
CA LEU A 158 8.24 -8.63 -7.31
C LEU A 158 7.85 -7.25 -6.79
N GLY A 159 8.44 -6.84 -5.70
CA GLY A 159 8.23 -5.51 -5.14
C GLY A 159 9.52 -4.87 -4.66
N THR A 160 9.46 -3.55 -4.56
CA THR A 160 10.54 -2.72 -4.01
C THR A 160 10.01 -1.91 -2.82
N ASP A 161 10.88 -1.60 -1.88
CA ASP A 161 10.62 -0.63 -0.82
C ASP A 161 10.70 0.80 -1.38
N ASP A 162 10.42 1.81 -0.59
CA ASP A 162 10.27 3.19 -1.02
C ASP A 162 11.61 3.84 -1.41
N ALA A 163 11.74 4.18 -2.70
CA ALA A 163 12.88 4.89 -3.27
C ALA A 163 13.01 6.33 -2.77
N HIS A 164 11.92 6.97 -2.33
CA HIS A 164 11.95 8.35 -1.86
C HIS A 164 12.78 8.53 -0.58
N ILE A 165 12.85 7.48 0.23
CA ILE A 165 13.63 7.44 1.47
C ILE A 165 14.88 6.57 1.35
N HIS A 166 15.27 6.21 0.12
CA HIS A 166 16.45 5.39 -0.20
C HIS A 166 16.45 4.01 0.49
N ARG A 167 15.29 3.39 0.59
CA ARG A 167 15.14 2.03 1.11
C ARG A 167 15.02 0.98 0.00
N ASP A 168 14.76 1.41 -1.23
CA ASP A 168 14.70 0.55 -2.39
C ASP A 168 16.02 -0.18 -2.63
N ARG A 169 15.92 -1.44 -3.02
CA ARG A 169 17.06 -2.26 -3.45
C ARG A 169 16.69 -2.97 -4.74
N TYR A 170 17.67 -3.16 -5.59
CA TYR A 170 17.49 -4.01 -6.75
C TYR A 170 17.11 -5.42 -6.31
N VAL A 171 16.09 -5.96 -6.93
CA VAL A 171 15.61 -7.32 -6.71
C VAL A 171 15.73 -8.07 -8.02
N ASP A 172 16.52 -9.15 -8.04
CA ASP A 172 16.58 -10.01 -9.21
C ASP A 172 15.23 -10.72 -9.39
N PRO A 173 14.65 -10.69 -10.59
CA PRO A 173 13.50 -11.51 -10.89
C PRO A 173 13.88 -13.00 -10.71
N ALA A 174 12.92 -13.80 -10.26
CA ALA A 174 13.16 -15.23 -10.10
C ALA A 174 13.55 -15.87 -11.45
N PRO A 175 14.49 -16.83 -11.48
CA PRO A 175 14.92 -17.47 -12.74
C PRO A 175 13.81 -18.12 -13.56
N SER A 176 12.68 -18.46 -12.94
CA SER A 176 11.48 -18.94 -13.61
C SER A 176 10.85 -17.94 -14.57
N TRP A 177 11.06 -16.64 -14.35
CA TRP A 177 10.49 -15.57 -15.19
C TRP A 177 11.22 -15.43 -16.54
N GLU A 178 12.48 -15.91 -16.61
CA GLU A 178 13.29 -15.86 -17.83
C GLU A 178 13.02 -17.01 -18.82
N ARG A 179 12.37 -18.09 -18.36
CA ARG A 179 12.24 -19.33 -19.14
C ARG A 179 11.02 -19.39 -20.06
N GLU A 180 10.15 -18.42 -20.00
CA GLU A 180 8.93 -18.37 -20.79
C GLU A 180 8.93 -17.31 -21.90
N GLY A 181 10.13 -16.92 -22.34
CA GLY A 181 10.39 -16.00 -23.46
C GLY A 181 10.20 -16.63 -24.84
#